data_2f6b3431e1bdf9d57b671489e585a0ce
#
_entry.id   2f6b3431e1bdf9d57b671489e585a0ce
#
_cell.length_a   1.000
_cell.length_b   1.000
_cell.length_c   1.000
_cell.angle_alpha   90.00
_cell.angle_beta   90.00
_cell.angle_gamma   90.00
#
_symmetry.space_group_name_H-M   'P 1'
#
loop_
_entity.id
_entity.type
_entity.pdbx_description
1 polymer ?
#
loop_
_entity_poly.entity_id
_entity_poly.type
_entity_poly.pdbx_seq_one_letter_code
_entity_poly.pdbx_strand_id
1 'polypeptide(L)'
;MTTDLNGLSVFIPDDAEAELPLICALGEDVSGINAIAGFMDCKAAIVALPVDDWNAELTPWPAPPLRRGKPFAGNADKMLERLDRLMSELPTLLKSKMGITVSKCLLIGYSLGGLCALWAATMRDCFDGVASVSGSLWYDGFDEYIGGHAVNAHAVYLSLGDAEPRTRDKRLGRVGDSTLAVYDRLTKMDIRTVFEWNPGNHFADAPKRSARGADWLCKNV
;
A
#
# COMPACT_ATOMS: atom_id res chain seq x y z
N MET A 1 -16.38 -10.30 8.56
CA MET A 1 -15.63 -10.69 9.82
C MET A 1 -14.19 -11.05 9.52
N THR A 2 -13.27 -10.98 10.54
CA THR A 2 -11.87 -11.41 10.36
C THR A 2 -11.70 -12.86 10.78
N THR A 3 -10.99 -13.64 9.98
CA THR A 3 -10.69 -15.05 10.22
C THR A 3 -9.19 -15.31 10.09
N ASP A 4 -8.70 -16.37 10.72
CA ASP A 4 -7.34 -16.89 10.54
C ASP A 4 -7.30 -17.95 9.44
N LEU A 5 -6.46 -17.74 8.44
CA LEU A 5 -6.20 -18.70 7.37
C LEU A 5 -4.71 -19.09 7.40
N ASN A 6 -4.37 -20.13 8.16
CA ASN A 6 -3.00 -20.63 8.33
C ASN A 6 -2.02 -19.56 8.88
N GLY A 7 -2.43 -18.82 9.91
CA GLY A 7 -1.63 -17.75 10.50
C GLY A 7 -1.73 -16.41 9.79
N LEU A 8 -2.54 -16.31 8.73
CA LEU A 8 -2.86 -15.07 8.05
C LEU A 8 -4.20 -14.53 8.53
N SER A 9 -4.20 -13.30 9.05
CA SER A 9 -5.43 -12.62 9.45
C SER A 9 -6.08 -11.99 8.22
N VAL A 10 -7.26 -12.49 7.86
CA VAL A 10 -7.98 -12.05 6.65
C VAL A 10 -9.37 -11.57 7.03
N PHE A 11 -9.71 -10.34 6.65
CA PHE A 11 -11.09 -9.84 6.70
C PHE A 11 -11.85 -10.36 5.49
N ILE A 12 -13.04 -10.92 5.71
CA ILE A 12 -13.98 -11.32 4.67
C ILE A 12 -15.31 -10.61 4.95
N PRO A 13 -15.95 -9.95 3.96
CA PRO A 13 -17.29 -9.39 4.12
C PRO A 13 -18.30 -10.48 4.51
N ASP A 14 -19.30 -10.14 5.35
CA ASP A 14 -20.32 -11.12 5.78
C ASP A 14 -21.22 -11.58 4.61
N ASP A 15 -21.40 -10.71 3.61
CA ASP A 15 -22.10 -10.95 2.37
C ASP A 15 -21.14 -11.17 1.19
N ALA A 16 -20.05 -11.91 1.44
CA ALA A 16 -19.01 -12.19 0.45
C ALA A 16 -19.59 -12.90 -0.78
N GLU A 17 -19.19 -12.43 -1.95
CA GLU A 17 -19.49 -13.06 -3.23
C GLU A 17 -18.49 -14.19 -3.53
N ALA A 18 -18.82 -15.06 -4.47
CA ALA A 18 -17.95 -16.18 -4.88
C ALA A 18 -16.65 -15.71 -5.56
N GLU A 19 -16.61 -14.43 -5.97
CA GLU A 19 -15.45 -13.79 -6.58
C GLU A 19 -15.23 -12.42 -5.94
N LEU A 20 -14.04 -12.18 -5.40
CA LEU A 20 -13.67 -10.93 -4.71
C LEU A 20 -12.26 -10.47 -5.07
N PRO A 21 -12.00 -9.15 -5.08
CA PRO A 21 -10.64 -8.63 -5.00
C PRO A 21 -9.95 -9.07 -3.70
N LEU A 22 -8.64 -9.32 -3.77
CA LEU A 22 -7.77 -9.52 -2.62
C LEU A 22 -6.91 -8.27 -2.42
N ILE A 23 -7.01 -7.65 -1.25
CA ILE A 23 -6.23 -6.48 -0.86
C ILE A 23 -5.17 -6.91 0.16
N CYS A 24 -3.90 -6.71 -0.17
CA CYS A 24 -2.78 -6.89 0.74
C CYS A 24 -2.47 -5.54 1.43
N ALA A 25 -2.67 -5.45 2.74
CA ALA A 25 -2.53 -4.21 3.51
C ALA A 25 -1.19 -4.20 4.28
N LEU A 26 -0.19 -3.49 3.73
CA LEU A 26 1.17 -3.40 4.29
C LEU A 26 1.21 -2.58 5.57
N GLY A 27 1.82 -3.14 6.60
CA GLY A 27 1.98 -2.51 7.91
C GLY A 27 0.73 -2.55 8.78
N GLU A 28 -0.38 -3.12 8.30
CA GLU A 28 -1.63 -3.19 9.03
C GLU A 28 -1.75 -4.51 9.81
N ASP A 29 -2.34 -4.41 10.98
CA ASP A 29 -2.78 -5.55 11.81
C ASP A 29 -4.29 -5.82 11.62
N VAL A 30 -4.83 -6.73 12.43
CA VAL A 30 -6.27 -7.06 12.44
C VAL A 30 -7.15 -5.84 12.69
N SER A 31 -6.75 -4.95 13.60
CA SER A 31 -7.50 -3.72 13.90
C SER A 31 -7.50 -2.77 12.71
N GLY A 32 -6.34 -2.62 12.06
CA GLY A 32 -6.17 -1.78 10.87
C GLY A 32 -7.03 -2.24 9.70
N ILE A 33 -6.98 -3.53 9.33
CA ILE A 33 -7.80 -4.03 8.21
C ILE A 33 -9.30 -3.96 8.49
N ASN A 34 -9.76 -4.18 9.74
CA ASN A 34 -11.15 -4.00 10.11
C ASN A 34 -11.59 -2.53 10.02
N ALA A 35 -10.72 -1.61 10.46
CA ALA A 35 -11.00 -0.18 10.34
C ALA A 35 -11.07 0.28 8.88
N ILE A 36 -10.19 -0.20 8.01
CA ILE A 36 -10.22 0.06 6.57
C ILE A 36 -11.53 -0.48 5.98
N ALA A 37 -11.85 -1.76 6.23
CA ALA A 37 -13.08 -2.40 5.74
C ALA A 37 -14.35 -1.66 6.15
N GLY A 38 -14.37 -1.06 7.35
CA GLY A 38 -15.50 -0.28 7.85
C GLY A 38 -15.78 1.03 7.09
N PHE A 39 -14.84 1.50 6.27
CA PHE A 39 -14.99 2.69 5.43
C PHE A 39 -15.06 2.37 3.94
N MET A 40 -14.87 1.11 3.54
CA MET A 40 -14.91 0.72 2.12
C MET A 40 -16.35 0.58 1.61
N ASP A 41 -16.54 1.02 0.38
CA ASP A 41 -17.77 0.76 -0.39
C ASP A 41 -17.66 -0.56 -1.19
N CYS A 42 -16.46 -0.91 -1.64
CA CYS A 42 -16.18 -2.13 -2.40
C CYS A 42 -16.06 -3.34 -1.47
N LYS A 43 -16.63 -4.48 -1.89
CA LYS A 43 -16.44 -5.76 -1.20
C LYS A 43 -15.11 -6.37 -1.63
N ALA A 44 -14.25 -6.67 -0.66
CA ALA A 44 -12.95 -7.29 -0.91
C ALA A 44 -12.53 -8.17 0.28
N ALA A 45 -11.73 -9.19 0.02
CA ALA A 45 -10.94 -9.84 1.05
C ALA A 45 -9.72 -8.97 1.36
N ILE A 46 -9.44 -8.72 2.65
CA ILE A 46 -8.29 -7.88 3.05
C ILE A 46 -7.38 -8.70 3.97
N VAL A 47 -6.13 -8.90 3.58
CA VAL A 47 -5.14 -9.58 4.40
C VAL A 47 -4.23 -8.58 5.11
N ALA A 48 -4.06 -8.78 6.43
CA ALA A 48 -3.13 -7.99 7.23
C ALA A 48 -1.69 -8.46 7.03
N LEU A 49 -0.78 -7.50 6.84
CA LEU A 49 0.67 -7.73 6.74
C LEU A 49 1.40 -6.86 7.76
N PRO A 50 1.29 -7.19 9.07
CA PRO A 50 1.95 -6.43 10.11
C PRO A 50 3.46 -6.52 10.00
N VAL A 51 4.16 -5.49 10.50
CA VAL A 51 5.62 -5.41 10.55
C VAL A 51 6.05 -5.07 11.98
N ASP A 52 7.21 -5.57 12.38
CA ASP A 52 7.79 -5.29 13.69
C ASP A 52 8.65 -4.02 13.68
N ASP A 53 9.36 -3.78 12.59
CA ASP A 53 10.19 -2.59 12.41
C ASP A 53 9.90 -1.90 11.07
N TRP A 54 9.08 -0.84 11.15
CA TRP A 54 8.71 -0.02 9.99
C TRP A 54 9.90 0.54 9.23
N ASN A 55 10.95 0.96 9.95
CA ASN A 55 12.13 1.56 9.34
C ASN A 55 13.01 0.52 8.62
N ALA A 56 12.89 -0.73 8.98
CA ALA A 56 13.61 -1.81 8.33
C ALA A 56 12.80 -2.46 7.21
N GLU A 57 11.61 -2.93 7.54
CA GLU A 57 10.85 -3.84 6.67
C GLU A 57 10.08 -3.15 5.54
N LEU A 58 9.86 -1.82 5.65
CA LEU A 58 9.11 -1.04 4.66
C LEU A 58 9.97 -0.02 3.89
N THR A 59 11.29 -0.15 3.98
CA THR A 59 12.20 0.74 3.25
C THR A 59 13.09 -0.03 2.27
N PRO A 60 13.18 0.42 0.99
CA PRO A 60 13.84 -0.35 -0.08
C PRO A 60 15.36 -0.39 0.01
N TRP A 61 15.99 0.62 0.61
CA TRP A 61 17.44 0.73 0.82
C TRP A 61 17.76 1.51 2.09
N PRO A 62 19.00 1.43 2.60
CA PRO A 62 19.40 2.20 3.77
C PRO A 62 19.34 3.70 3.53
N ALA A 63 18.84 4.44 4.52
CA ALA A 63 18.84 5.90 4.50
C ALA A 63 19.07 6.48 5.91
N PRO A 64 19.62 7.72 6.02
CA PRO A 64 19.81 8.38 7.30
C PRO A 64 18.49 8.52 8.08
N PRO A 65 18.55 8.55 9.42
CA PRO A 65 17.36 8.76 10.24
C PRO A 65 16.74 10.15 9.98
N LEU A 66 15.47 10.29 10.29
CA LEU A 66 14.90 11.60 10.54
C LEU A 66 15.55 12.19 11.80
N ARG A 67 15.43 13.51 11.99
CA ARG A 67 16.09 14.28 13.05
C ARG A 67 16.04 13.63 14.45
N ARG A 68 15.01 12.85 14.73
CA ARG A 68 14.83 12.07 15.97
C ARG A 68 14.28 10.69 15.60
N GLY A 69 15.17 9.75 15.32
CA GLY A 69 14.73 8.41 14.96
C GLY A 69 15.89 7.43 14.77
N LYS A 70 15.53 6.20 14.54
CA LYS A 70 16.47 5.16 14.07
C LYS A 70 16.72 5.34 12.57
N PRO A 71 17.91 4.95 12.06
CA PRO A 71 18.12 4.91 10.61
C PRO A 71 17.15 3.93 9.93
N PHE A 72 16.91 4.17 8.66
CA PHE A 72 16.18 3.25 7.81
C PHE A 72 17.14 2.15 7.35
N ALA A 73 16.78 0.89 7.57
CA ALA A 73 17.69 -0.24 7.33
C ALA A 73 17.67 -0.77 5.89
N GLY A 74 16.58 -0.56 5.17
CA GLY A 74 16.49 -0.97 3.77
C GLY A 74 16.34 -2.49 3.59
N ASN A 75 15.49 -3.14 4.40
CA ASN A 75 15.30 -4.59 4.36
C ASN A 75 13.94 -4.99 3.77
N ALA A 76 13.35 -4.15 2.92
CA ALA A 76 12.04 -4.44 2.31
C ALA A 76 12.03 -5.69 1.41
N ASP A 77 13.19 -6.23 1.03
CA ASP A 77 13.29 -7.54 0.37
C ASP A 77 12.59 -8.65 1.16
N LYS A 78 12.63 -8.61 2.50
CA LYS A 78 11.88 -9.55 3.35
C LYS A 78 10.36 -9.42 3.19
N MET A 79 9.88 -8.20 2.93
CA MET A 79 8.47 -8.00 2.61
C MET A 79 8.13 -8.58 1.24
N LEU A 80 8.99 -8.47 0.24
CA LEU A 80 8.78 -9.14 -1.06
C LEU A 80 8.68 -10.66 -0.90
N GLU A 81 9.56 -11.29 -0.11
CA GLU A 81 9.48 -12.72 0.17
C GLU A 81 8.16 -13.12 0.87
N ARG A 82 7.66 -12.27 1.76
CA ARG A 82 6.35 -12.47 2.41
C ARG A 82 5.20 -12.33 1.41
N LEU A 83 5.26 -11.33 0.53
CA LEU A 83 4.27 -11.14 -0.53
C LEU A 83 4.29 -12.30 -1.52
N ASP A 84 5.46 -12.77 -1.96
CA ASP A 84 5.60 -13.93 -2.86
C ASP A 84 4.93 -15.18 -2.27
N ARG A 85 5.19 -15.48 -1.00
CA ARG A 85 4.56 -16.60 -0.28
C ARG A 85 3.06 -16.42 -0.17
N LEU A 86 2.62 -15.23 0.24
CA LEU A 86 1.21 -14.90 0.36
C LEU A 86 0.47 -15.12 -0.95
N MET A 87 1.00 -14.60 -2.05
CA MET A 87 0.37 -14.71 -3.38
C MET A 87 0.33 -16.15 -3.90
N SER A 88 1.30 -16.98 -3.51
CA SER A 88 1.29 -18.41 -3.86
C SER A 88 0.27 -19.24 -3.06
N GLU A 89 -0.02 -18.88 -1.83
CA GLU A 89 -0.82 -19.68 -0.89
C GLU A 89 -2.26 -19.17 -0.72
N LEU A 90 -2.44 -17.88 -0.47
CA LEU A 90 -3.71 -17.31 -0.02
C LEU A 90 -4.86 -17.45 -1.03
N PRO A 91 -4.68 -17.26 -2.35
CA PRO A 91 -5.76 -17.49 -3.32
C PRO A 91 -6.31 -18.92 -3.29
N THR A 92 -5.42 -19.91 -3.15
CA THR A 92 -5.81 -21.33 -3.02
C THR A 92 -6.53 -21.61 -1.71
N LEU A 93 -6.10 -21.01 -0.60
CA LEU A 93 -6.76 -21.13 0.70
C LEU A 93 -8.16 -20.51 0.69
N LEU A 94 -8.31 -19.30 0.13
CA LEU A 94 -9.61 -18.64 -0.02
C LEU A 94 -10.56 -19.50 -0.84
N LYS A 95 -10.10 -20.06 -1.96
CA LYS A 95 -10.91 -20.93 -2.81
C LYS A 95 -11.32 -22.21 -2.10
N SER A 96 -10.37 -22.92 -1.48
CA SER A 96 -10.63 -24.25 -0.88
C SER A 96 -11.41 -24.18 0.42
N LYS A 97 -11.19 -23.17 1.27
CA LYS A 97 -11.82 -23.05 2.60
C LYS A 97 -13.06 -22.18 2.64
N MET A 98 -13.15 -21.16 1.75
CA MET A 98 -14.21 -20.16 1.76
C MET A 98 -15.04 -20.16 0.47
N GLY A 99 -14.64 -20.90 -0.56
CA GLY A 99 -15.31 -20.88 -1.87
C GLY A 99 -15.04 -19.60 -2.70
N ILE A 100 -14.17 -18.72 -2.22
CA ILE A 100 -13.89 -17.40 -2.82
C ILE A 100 -12.77 -17.52 -3.86
N THR A 101 -13.05 -17.09 -5.09
CA THR A 101 -12.06 -16.91 -6.15
C THR A 101 -11.53 -15.47 -6.10
N VAL A 102 -10.21 -15.31 -6.15
CA VAL A 102 -9.60 -13.96 -6.23
C VAL A 102 -9.71 -13.45 -7.66
N SER A 103 -10.37 -12.31 -7.87
CA SER A 103 -10.57 -11.69 -9.19
C SER A 103 -9.40 -10.80 -9.60
N LYS A 104 -8.80 -10.11 -8.64
CA LYS A 104 -7.66 -9.22 -8.81
C LYS A 104 -6.88 -9.09 -7.51
N CYS A 105 -5.60 -8.78 -7.59
CA CYS A 105 -4.70 -8.63 -6.46
C CYS A 105 -4.29 -7.17 -6.32
N LEU A 106 -4.59 -6.56 -5.19
CA LEU A 106 -4.34 -5.15 -4.89
C LEU A 106 -3.37 -5.02 -3.72
N LEU A 107 -2.44 -4.09 -3.81
CA LEU A 107 -1.48 -3.80 -2.75
C LEU A 107 -1.70 -2.39 -2.23
N ILE A 108 -1.96 -2.23 -0.94
CA ILE A 108 -2.11 -0.92 -0.33
C ILE A 108 -1.15 -0.73 0.84
N GLY A 109 -0.72 0.50 1.05
CA GLY A 109 0.08 0.85 2.22
C GLY A 109 -0.03 2.32 2.59
N TYR A 110 0.09 2.58 3.89
CA TYR A 110 0.11 3.92 4.45
C TYR A 110 1.55 4.34 4.80
N SER A 111 1.92 5.60 4.61
CA SER A 111 3.23 6.12 5.02
C SER A 111 4.41 5.34 4.39
N LEU A 112 5.30 4.74 5.18
CA LEU A 112 6.35 3.84 4.68
C LEU A 112 5.77 2.59 4.02
N GLY A 113 4.59 2.13 4.43
CA GLY A 113 3.85 1.07 3.72
C GLY A 113 3.50 1.49 2.29
N GLY A 114 3.11 2.75 2.08
CA GLY A 114 2.85 3.30 0.75
C GLY A 114 4.10 3.42 -0.13
N LEU A 115 5.24 3.76 0.46
CA LEU A 115 6.55 3.71 -0.20
C LEU A 115 6.88 2.27 -0.64
N CYS A 116 6.76 1.32 0.30
CA CYS A 116 7.03 -0.09 0.07
C CYS A 116 6.10 -0.69 -1.00
N ALA A 117 4.80 -0.35 -0.96
CA ALA A 117 3.83 -0.84 -1.94
C ALA A 117 4.20 -0.43 -3.37
N LEU A 118 4.54 0.83 -3.57
CA LEU A 118 4.93 1.32 -4.88
C LEU A 118 6.28 0.74 -5.34
N TRP A 119 7.24 0.59 -4.42
CA TRP A 119 8.50 -0.08 -4.70
C TRP A 119 8.31 -1.56 -5.06
N ALA A 120 7.47 -2.29 -4.31
CA ALA A 120 7.16 -3.69 -4.59
C ALA A 120 6.60 -3.91 -6.00
N ALA A 121 5.78 -2.98 -6.51
CA ALA A 121 5.26 -3.03 -7.86
C ALA A 121 6.33 -2.82 -8.95
N THR A 122 7.51 -2.31 -8.62
CA THR A 122 8.66 -2.31 -9.55
C THR A 122 9.42 -3.63 -9.55
N MET A 123 9.26 -4.43 -8.49
CA MET A 123 9.98 -5.68 -8.26
C MET A 123 9.14 -6.91 -8.56
N ARG A 124 7.81 -6.78 -8.62
CA ARG A 124 6.85 -7.87 -8.84
C ARG A 124 5.73 -7.43 -9.77
N ASP A 125 5.19 -8.37 -10.52
CA ASP A 125 4.10 -8.22 -11.49
C ASP A 125 2.80 -8.91 -11.05
N CYS A 126 2.72 -9.30 -9.77
CA CYS A 126 1.56 -10.02 -9.22
C CYS A 126 0.45 -9.12 -8.69
N PHE A 127 0.59 -7.79 -8.78
CA PHE A 127 -0.41 -6.84 -8.31
C PHE A 127 -1.03 -6.08 -9.48
N ASP A 128 -2.34 -6.20 -9.63
CA ASP A 128 -3.10 -5.48 -10.66
C ASP A 128 -3.17 -3.97 -10.37
N GLY A 129 -3.20 -3.60 -9.09
CA GLY A 129 -3.23 -2.19 -8.68
C GLY A 129 -2.52 -1.93 -7.36
N VAL A 130 -2.01 -0.70 -7.21
CA VAL A 130 -1.24 -0.26 -6.03
C VAL A 130 -1.75 1.06 -5.49
N ALA A 131 -1.95 1.16 -4.15
CA ALA A 131 -2.24 2.42 -3.48
C ALA A 131 -1.13 2.81 -2.50
N SER A 132 -0.53 3.96 -2.76
CA SER A 132 0.40 4.65 -1.85
C SER A 132 -0.35 5.78 -1.15
N VAL A 133 -0.86 5.49 0.04
CA VAL A 133 -1.70 6.41 0.81
C VAL A 133 -0.85 7.19 1.80
N SER A 134 -0.86 8.51 1.72
CA SER A 134 0.05 9.37 2.49
C SER A 134 1.49 8.86 2.45
N GLY A 135 1.90 8.34 1.27
CA GLY A 135 3.14 7.60 1.09
C GLY A 135 4.38 8.43 1.38
N SER A 136 5.36 7.81 2.02
CA SER A 136 6.65 8.45 2.34
C SER A 136 7.54 8.63 1.10
N LEU A 137 6.97 9.17 0.00
CA LEU A 137 7.67 9.33 -1.28
C LEU A 137 8.76 10.41 -1.26
N TRP A 138 8.89 11.14 -0.13
CA TRP A 138 10.05 11.99 0.20
C TRP A 138 11.33 11.19 0.45
N TYR A 139 11.27 9.86 0.48
CA TYR A 139 12.40 8.97 0.74
C TYR A 139 13.55 9.23 -0.24
N ASP A 140 14.77 9.29 0.28
CA ASP A 140 15.94 9.73 -0.49
C ASP A 140 16.16 8.87 -1.73
N GLY A 141 16.16 9.50 -2.90
CA GLY A 141 16.39 8.86 -4.20
C GLY A 141 15.17 8.14 -4.79
N PHE A 142 13.99 8.15 -4.12
CA PHE A 142 12.84 7.35 -4.58
C PHE A 142 12.19 7.90 -5.84
N ASP A 143 12.09 9.22 -5.98
CA ASP A 143 11.56 9.84 -7.19
C ASP A 143 12.44 9.57 -8.43
N GLU A 144 13.75 9.59 -8.26
CA GLU A 144 14.72 9.22 -9.31
C GLU A 144 14.62 7.73 -9.64
N TYR A 145 14.50 6.87 -8.61
CA TYR A 145 14.35 5.43 -8.76
C TYR A 145 13.12 5.08 -9.61
N ILE A 146 11.95 5.62 -9.29
CA ILE A 146 10.71 5.40 -10.08
C ILE A 146 10.88 5.88 -11.52
N GLY A 147 11.66 6.94 -11.76
CA GLY A 147 11.94 7.43 -13.11
C GLY A 147 12.76 6.48 -13.98
N GLY A 148 13.50 5.54 -13.37
CA GLY A 148 14.35 4.56 -14.04
C GLY A 148 13.83 3.13 -14.07
N HIS A 149 12.68 2.84 -13.46
CA HIS A 149 12.14 1.49 -13.33
C HIS A 149 10.69 1.42 -13.81
N ALA A 150 10.33 0.34 -14.48
CA ALA A 150 8.95 0.06 -14.82
C ALA A 150 8.15 -0.26 -13.54
N VAL A 151 6.91 0.18 -13.50
CA VAL A 151 5.95 -0.20 -12.45
C VAL A 151 4.96 -1.20 -13.05
N ASN A 152 4.94 -2.40 -12.50
CA ASN A 152 4.16 -3.52 -13.02
C ASN A 152 2.76 -3.52 -12.36
N ALA A 153 1.96 -2.50 -12.65
CA ALA A 153 0.58 -2.39 -12.19
C ALA A 153 -0.26 -1.67 -13.25
N HIS A 154 -1.53 -2.05 -13.39
CA HIS A 154 -2.45 -1.40 -14.33
C HIS A 154 -2.94 -0.04 -13.81
N ALA A 155 -3.04 0.09 -12.49
CA ALA A 155 -3.50 1.31 -11.85
C ALA A 155 -2.71 1.65 -10.58
N VAL A 156 -2.46 2.94 -10.35
CA VAL A 156 -1.80 3.46 -9.15
C VAL A 156 -2.62 4.60 -8.55
N TYR A 157 -2.95 4.47 -7.27
CA TYR A 157 -3.56 5.52 -6.48
C TYR A 157 -2.53 6.16 -5.57
N LEU A 158 -2.42 7.47 -5.61
CA LEU A 158 -1.58 8.27 -4.73
C LEU A 158 -2.44 9.25 -3.94
N SER A 159 -2.16 9.45 -2.66
CA SER A 159 -2.79 10.52 -1.90
C SER A 159 -1.90 11.08 -0.81
N LEU A 160 -2.18 12.33 -0.41
CA LEU A 160 -1.57 13.02 0.73
C LEU A 160 -2.60 13.84 1.49
N GLY A 161 -2.31 14.12 2.76
CA GLY A 161 -2.98 15.21 3.48
C GLY A 161 -2.45 16.58 3.04
N ASP A 162 -3.33 17.54 2.89
CA ASP A 162 -3.00 18.91 2.44
C ASP A 162 -2.11 19.70 3.43
N ALA A 163 -2.05 19.23 4.67
CA ALA A 163 -1.16 19.79 5.69
C ALA A 163 0.17 19.02 5.86
N GLU A 164 0.36 17.88 5.19
CA GLU A 164 1.59 17.08 5.34
C GLU A 164 2.86 17.83 4.90
N PRO A 165 2.87 18.59 3.80
CA PRO A 165 4.05 19.37 3.41
C PRO A 165 4.37 20.52 4.39
N ARG A 166 3.43 20.91 5.25
CA ARG A 166 3.58 22.03 6.21
C ARG A 166 4.28 21.57 7.49
N THR A 167 5.47 21.01 7.37
CA THR A 167 6.29 20.56 8.51
C THR A 167 7.57 21.36 8.64
N ARG A 168 8.15 21.40 9.86
CA ARG A 168 9.46 22.03 10.12
C ARG A 168 10.63 21.18 9.66
N ASP A 169 10.42 19.90 9.47
CA ASP A 169 11.43 18.99 8.93
C ASP A 169 11.48 19.13 7.41
N LYS A 170 12.61 19.62 6.90
CA LYS A 170 12.79 19.90 5.47
C LYS A 170 12.71 18.65 4.59
N ARG A 171 13.09 17.49 5.14
CA ARG A 171 13.04 16.23 4.41
C ARG A 171 11.61 15.73 4.27
N LEU A 172 10.85 15.75 5.37
CA LEU A 172 9.41 15.45 5.34
C LEU A 172 8.61 16.46 4.52
N GLY A 173 8.98 17.74 4.57
CA GLY A 173 8.30 18.81 3.85
C GLY A 173 8.32 18.65 2.32
N ARG A 174 9.25 17.86 1.79
CA ARG A 174 9.31 17.54 0.34
C ARG A 174 8.22 16.56 -0.11
N VAL A 175 7.45 15.99 0.81
CA VAL A 175 6.48 14.93 0.48
C VAL A 175 5.52 15.33 -0.64
N GLY A 176 5.05 16.58 -0.65
CA GLY A 176 4.18 17.09 -1.71
C GLY A 176 4.86 17.08 -3.07
N ASP A 177 6.03 17.70 -3.16
CA ASP A 177 6.81 17.82 -4.41
C ASP A 177 7.25 16.43 -4.91
N SER A 178 7.74 15.57 -4.00
CA SER A 178 8.16 14.21 -4.35
C SER A 178 6.99 13.36 -4.85
N THR A 179 5.82 13.45 -4.21
CA THR A 179 4.64 12.69 -4.66
C THR A 179 4.13 13.18 -6.02
N LEU A 180 4.14 14.48 -6.27
CA LEU A 180 3.78 15.04 -7.57
C LEU A 180 4.79 14.65 -8.66
N ALA A 181 6.08 14.60 -8.34
CA ALA A 181 7.11 14.13 -9.27
C ALA A 181 6.90 12.64 -9.63
N VAL A 182 6.59 11.79 -8.64
CA VAL A 182 6.25 10.38 -8.86
C VAL A 182 4.97 10.25 -9.71
N TYR A 183 3.93 11.00 -9.38
CA TYR A 183 2.69 11.04 -10.16
C TYR A 183 2.95 11.37 -11.63
N ASP A 184 3.74 12.41 -11.90
CA ASP A 184 4.11 12.86 -13.24
C ASP A 184 4.89 11.79 -14.04
N ARG A 185 5.71 10.98 -13.35
CA ARG A 185 6.43 9.86 -13.95
C ARG A 185 5.52 8.71 -14.30
N LEU A 186 4.62 8.34 -13.39
CA LEU A 186 3.66 7.24 -13.59
C LEU A 186 2.69 7.52 -14.74
N THR A 187 2.20 8.76 -14.86
CA THR A 187 1.33 9.16 -15.97
C THR A 187 2.01 9.08 -17.33
N LYS A 188 3.35 9.18 -17.38
CA LYS A 188 4.14 9.00 -18.60
C LYS A 188 4.41 7.52 -18.94
N MET A 189 4.13 6.60 -18.03
CA MET A 189 4.31 5.15 -18.22
C MET A 189 3.04 4.44 -18.74
N ASP A 190 2.01 5.18 -19.15
CA ASP A 190 0.70 4.66 -19.57
C ASP A 190 -0.02 3.83 -18.48
N ILE A 191 0.25 4.18 -17.20
CA ILE A 191 -0.39 3.59 -16.05
C ILE A 191 -1.58 4.48 -15.66
N ARG A 192 -2.76 3.89 -15.45
CA ARG A 192 -3.92 4.64 -14.93
C ARG A 192 -3.59 5.15 -13.52
N THR A 193 -3.31 6.42 -13.39
CA THR A 193 -2.84 7.03 -12.14
C THR A 193 -3.74 8.17 -11.71
N VAL A 194 -4.04 8.23 -10.41
CA VAL A 194 -4.71 9.36 -9.77
C VAL A 194 -3.88 9.85 -8.59
N PHE A 195 -3.94 11.15 -8.34
CA PHE A 195 -3.43 11.77 -7.12
C PHE A 195 -4.53 12.59 -6.46
N GLU A 196 -4.72 12.41 -5.16
CA GLU A 196 -5.73 13.11 -4.37
C GLU A 196 -5.15 13.81 -3.14
N TRP A 197 -5.55 15.07 -2.93
CA TRP A 197 -5.36 15.74 -1.65
C TRP A 197 -6.50 15.41 -0.70
N ASN A 198 -6.17 15.02 0.54
CA ASN A 198 -7.12 14.82 1.62
C ASN A 198 -7.01 15.95 2.65
N PRO A 199 -8.07 16.35 3.33
CA PRO A 199 -7.96 17.30 4.43
C PRO A 199 -7.08 16.78 5.58
N GLY A 200 -6.23 17.65 6.16
CA GLY A 200 -5.50 17.37 7.39
C GLY A 200 -4.06 16.92 7.22
N ASN A 201 -3.46 16.55 8.34
CA ASN A 201 -2.05 16.13 8.42
C ASN A 201 -1.87 14.62 8.18
N HIS A 202 -0.64 14.15 8.32
CA HIS A 202 -0.24 12.75 8.11
C HIS A 202 -1.02 11.73 8.96
N PHE A 203 -1.57 12.12 10.09
CA PHE A 203 -2.25 11.21 11.03
C PHE A 203 -3.78 11.30 10.96
N ALA A 204 -4.31 12.16 10.10
CA ALA A 204 -5.75 12.36 9.96
C ALA A 204 -6.40 11.25 9.12
N ASP A 205 -7.39 10.57 9.69
CA ASP A 205 -8.29 9.64 8.99
C ASP A 205 -7.57 8.53 8.19
N ALA A 206 -6.44 7.98 8.67
CA ALA A 206 -5.64 7.00 7.93
C ALA A 206 -6.46 5.81 7.40
N PRO A 207 -7.33 5.13 8.18
CA PRO A 207 -8.14 4.02 7.65
C PRO A 207 -9.11 4.46 6.54
N LYS A 208 -9.72 5.64 6.68
CA LYS A 208 -10.64 6.18 5.67
C LYS A 208 -9.91 6.54 4.37
N ARG A 209 -8.70 7.08 4.45
CA ARG A 209 -7.86 7.35 3.27
C ARG A 209 -7.44 6.05 2.59
N SER A 210 -7.06 5.02 3.37
CA SER A 210 -6.69 3.70 2.85
C SER A 210 -7.89 3.03 2.16
N ALA A 211 -9.09 3.10 2.76
CA ALA A 211 -10.33 2.63 2.16
C ALA A 211 -10.63 3.32 0.82
N ARG A 212 -10.46 4.65 0.74
CA ARG A 212 -10.66 5.39 -0.52
C ARG A 212 -9.70 4.91 -1.61
N GLY A 213 -8.44 4.66 -1.29
CA GLY A 213 -7.46 4.10 -2.23
C GLY A 213 -7.85 2.70 -2.69
N ALA A 214 -8.29 1.85 -1.78
CA ALA A 214 -8.78 0.51 -2.06
C ALA A 214 -10.02 0.53 -2.98
N ASP A 215 -11.02 1.36 -2.66
CA ASP A 215 -12.24 1.52 -3.47
C ASP A 215 -11.93 2.04 -4.87
N TRP A 216 -10.98 2.97 -4.98
CA TRP A 216 -10.57 3.47 -6.29
C TRP A 216 -9.91 2.36 -7.12
N LEU A 217 -9.02 1.57 -6.53
CA LEU A 217 -8.40 0.43 -7.22
C LEU A 217 -9.43 -0.61 -7.64
N CYS A 218 -10.37 -0.98 -6.77
CA CYS A 218 -11.44 -1.92 -7.09
C CYS A 218 -12.23 -1.54 -8.36
N LYS A 219 -12.38 -0.24 -8.60
CA LYS A 219 -13.16 0.32 -9.74
C LYS A 219 -12.33 0.53 -11.01
N ASN A 220 -11.00 0.61 -10.89
CA ASN A 220 -10.13 1.08 -11.98
C ASN A 220 -9.11 0.06 -12.49
N VAL A 221 -9.13 -1.14 -11.93
CA VAL A 221 -8.34 -2.29 -12.36
C VAL A 221 -9.21 -3.36 -12.99
#